data_88d86d876a4d8d58f7b85f970418f749
#
_entry.id   88d86d876a4d8d58f7b85f970418f749
#
_cell.length_a   1.000
_cell.length_b   1.000
_cell.length_c   1.000
_cell.angle_alpha   90.00
_cell.angle_beta   90.00
_cell.angle_gamma   90.00
#
_symmetry.space_group_name_H-M   'P 1'
#
loop_
_entity.id
_entity.type
_entity.pdbx_description
1 polymer ?
#
loop_
_entity_poly.entity_id
_entity_poly.type
_entity_poly.pdbx_seq_one_letter_code
_entity_poly.pdbx_strand_id
1 'polypeptide(L)'
;TDVKVDFTPGSGPPAVTLPKRADLTACNGNVNPGWYYDNNGAPTKVLLCPNSCVTAQNDAGSKIELALGCPKSAGSDLVTIPYQAQCPAGTKPQWNFFAYDSTTPNTSTIDFRVRAADTQALLAGATWKNLGTAQSTPTDTQICSLAGPSPCPLDLFATLGSPDQKRSWIELEVTLVSGGGGSPVLNTFDATYSCPPSE
;
A
#
# COMPACT_ATOMS: atom_id res chain seq x y z
N THR A 1 -16.06 1.84 -3.75
CA THR A 1 -15.55 0.46 -3.81
C THR A 1 -15.65 0.01 -5.25
N ASP A 2 -14.51 -0.22 -5.89
CA ASP A 2 -14.49 -0.75 -7.26
C ASP A 2 -14.66 -2.27 -7.18
N VAL A 3 -15.76 -2.77 -7.75
CA VAL A 3 -16.01 -4.20 -7.90
C VAL A 3 -15.69 -4.59 -9.33
N LYS A 4 -14.79 -5.54 -9.50
CA LYS A 4 -14.49 -6.19 -10.77
C LYS A 4 -15.15 -7.56 -10.77
N VAL A 5 -15.87 -7.90 -11.83
CA VAL A 5 -16.50 -9.21 -12.01
C VAL A 5 -15.88 -9.86 -13.23
N ASP A 6 -15.20 -10.97 -13.04
CA ASP A 6 -14.58 -11.76 -14.10
C ASP A 6 -15.34 -13.07 -14.32
N PHE A 7 -15.57 -13.41 -15.58
CA PHE A 7 -16.14 -14.68 -16.03
C PHE A 7 -15.04 -15.52 -16.68
N THR A 8 -14.81 -16.71 -16.18
CA THR A 8 -13.90 -17.69 -16.79
C THR A 8 -14.74 -18.82 -17.39
N PRO A 9 -14.67 -19.07 -18.71
CA PRO A 9 -15.37 -20.19 -19.35
C PRO A 9 -14.92 -21.55 -18.79
N GLY A 10 -15.80 -22.52 -18.79
CA GLY A 10 -15.49 -23.90 -18.38
C GLY A 10 -14.46 -24.59 -19.30
N SER A 11 -14.29 -24.11 -20.53
CA SER A 11 -13.22 -24.52 -21.45
C SER A 11 -11.83 -24.01 -21.05
N GLY A 12 -11.74 -23.16 -20.02
CA GLY A 12 -10.49 -22.58 -19.53
C GLY A 12 -10.26 -21.12 -19.94
N PRO A 13 -9.14 -20.50 -19.49
CA PRO A 13 -8.83 -19.12 -19.79
C PRO A 13 -8.70 -18.82 -21.29
N PRO A 14 -8.90 -17.54 -21.71
CA PRO A 14 -8.82 -16.34 -20.85
C PRO A 14 -10.11 -15.97 -20.14
N ALA A 15 -10.00 -15.43 -18.92
CA ALA A 15 -11.10 -14.80 -18.22
C ALA A 15 -11.52 -13.49 -18.91
N VAL A 16 -12.81 -13.19 -18.89
CA VAL A 16 -13.38 -11.98 -19.47
C VAL A 16 -13.97 -11.11 -18.35
N THR A 17 -13.54 -9.85 -18.27
CA THR A 17 -14.12 -8.89 -17.33
C THR A 17 -15.50 -8.47 -17.82
N LEU A 18 -16.52 -8.69 -17.00
CA LEU A 18 -17.89 -8.29 -17.28
C LEU A 18 -18.05 -6.78 -17.00
N PRO A 19 -18.63 -6.01 -17.94
CA PRO A 19 -18.84 -4.59 -17.74
C PRO A 19 -19.92 -4.32 -16.69
N LYS A 20 -19.70 -3.27 -15.86
CA LYS A 20 -20.72 -2.76 -14.96
C LYS A 20 -21.82 -2.06 -15.76
N ARG A 21 -23.07 -2.32 -15.44
CA ARG A 21 -24.27 -1.67 -15.98
C ARG A 21 -24.88 -0.75 -14.92
N ALA A 22 -25.63 0.26 -15.36
CA ALA A 22 -26.29 1.18 -14.43
C ALA A 22 -27.35 0.44 -13.57
N ASP A 23 -28.13 -0.42 -14.19
CA ASP A 23 -29.22 -1.19 -13.58
C ASP A 23 -29.64 -2.35 -14.49
N LEU A 24 -30.70 -3.05 -14.11
CA LEU A 24 -31.29 -4.14 -14.91
C LEU A 24 -31.75 -3.68 -16.30
N THR A 25 -32.23 -2.43 -16.43
CA THR A 25 -32.71 -1.90 -17.70
C THR A 25 -31.56 -1.75 -18.70
N ALA A 26 -30.38 -1.35 -18.22
CA ALA A 26 -29.16 -1.24 -19.02
C ALA A 26 -28.62 -2.60 -19.51
N CYS A 27 -29.06 -3.71 -18.92
CA CYS A 27 -28.78 -5.06 -19.43
C CYS A 27 -29.53 -5.38 -20.73
N ASN A 28 -30.55 -4.60 -21.08
CA ASN A 28 -31.39 -4.78 -22.29
C ASN A 28 -31.83 -6.22 -22.50
N GLY A 29 -32.50 -6.80 -21.49
CA GLY A 29 -32.91 -8.19 -21.49
C GLY A 29 -31.71 -9.15 -21.58
N ASN A 30 -31.68 -9.98 -22.62
CA ASN A 30 -30.61 -10.96 -22.83
C ASN A 30 -29.51 -10.51 -23.80
N VAL A 31 -29.42 -9.23 -24.13
CA VAL A 31 -28.53 -8.74 -25.20
C VAL A 31 -27.18 -8.32 -24.63
N ASN A 32 -27.17 -7.53 -23.56
CA ASN A 32 -25.95 -6.95 -23.03
C ASN A 32 -25.39 -7.76 -21.85
N PRO A 33 -24.20 -8.37 -21.97
CA PRO A 33 -23.56 -9.00 -20.84
C PRO A 33 -23.11 -7.94 -19.83
N GLY A 34 -22.97 -8.34 -18.56
CA GLY A 34 -22.50 -7.44 -17.51
C GLY A 34 -23.06 -7.79 -16.14
N TRP A 35 -22.91 -6.83 -15.26
CA TRP A 35 -23.40 -6.90 -13.89
C TRP A 35 -23.84 -5.51 -13.40
N TYR A 36 -24.64 -5.45 -12.35
CA TYR A 36 -25.10 -4.20 -11.74
C TYR A 36 -25.31 -4.38 -10.23
N TYR A 37 -25.43 -3.27 -9.51
CA TYR A 37 -25.79 -3.29 -8.09
C TYR A 37 -27.31 -3.32 -7.91
N ASP A 38 -27.77 -3.98 -6.85
CA ASP A 38 -29.17 -3.92 -6.41
C ASP A 38 -29.60 -2.48 -6.06
N ASN A 39 -28.71 -1.70 -5.50
CA ASN A 39 -28.87 -0.29 -5.21
C ASN A 39 -27.52 0.45 -5.39
N ASN A 40 -27.44 1.38 -6.32
CA ASN A 40 -26.20 2.12 -6.58
C ASN A 40 -25.81 3.09 -5.45
N GLY A 41 -26.76 3.57 -4.65
CA GLY A 41 -26.49 4.49 -3.53
C GLY A 41 -25.99 3.78 -2.27
N ALA A 42 -26.44 2.54 -2.05
CA ALA A 42 -26.05 1.68 -0.91
C ALA A 42 -26.07 0.21 -1.36
N PRO A 43 -25.07 -0.24 -2.11
CA PRO A 43 -25.07 -1.57 -2.68
C PRO A 43 -24.94 -2.66 -1.61
N THR A 44 -25.81 -3.64 -1.67
CA THR A 44 -25.78 -4.84 -0.81
C THR A 44 -25.52 -6.11 -1.61
N LYS A 45 -25.75 -6.08 -2.93
CA LYS A 45 -25.58 -7.23 -3.82
C LYS A 45 -25.02 -6.82 -5.17
N VAL A 46 -24.23 -7.73 -5.75
CA VAL A 46 -23.83 -7.72 -7.15
C VAL A 46 -24.72 -8.69 -7.89
N LEU A 47 -25.42 -8.22 -8.92
CA LEU A 47 -26.35 -9.02 -9.72
C LEU A 47 -25.81 -9.13 -11.16
N LEU A 48 -25.81 -10.33 -11.71
CA LEU A 48 -25.47 -10.51 -13.13
C LEU A 48 -26.64 -10.10 -14.02
N CYS A 49 -26.32 -9.51 -15.16
CA CYS A 49 -27.31 -9.36 -16.23
C CYS A 49 -27.86 -10.71 -16.67
N PRO A 50 -29.13 -10.82 -17.10
CA PRO A 50 -29.74 -12.11 -17.51
C PRO A 50 -28.89 -12.90 -18.50
N ASN A 51 -28.30 -12.25 -19.52
CA ASN A 51 -27.40 -12.89 -20.47
C ASN A 51 -26.16 -13.51 -19.79
N SER A 52 -25.47 -12.76 -18.92
CA SER A 52 -24.29 -13.26 -18.19
C SER A 52 -24.66 -14.41 -17.26
N CYS A 53 -25.82 -14.33 -16.61
CA CYS A 53 -26.33 -15.38 -15.74
C CYS A 53 -26.60 -16.68 -16.51
N VAL A 54 -27.32 -16.60 -17.64
CA VAL A 54 -27.61 -17.75 -18.50
C VAL A 54 -26.32 -18.36 -19.08
N THR A 55 -25.38 -17.53 -19.50
CA THR A 55 -24.09 -17.99 -20.02
C THR A 55 -23.31 -18.77 -18.94
N ALA A 56 -23.25 -18.26 -17.73
CA ALA A 56 -22.55 -18.93 -16.63
C ALA A 56 -23.26 -20.23 -16.20
N GLN A 57 -24.59 -20.27 -16.20
CA GLN A 57 -25.38 -21.47 -15.83
C GLN A 57 -25.27 -22.58 -16.86
N ASN A 58 -25.13 -22.24 -18.14
CA ASN A 58 -25.11 -23.21 -19.24
C ASN A 58 -23.68 -23.70 -19.56
N ASP A 59 -22.67 -23.11 -18.98
CA ASP A 59 -21.25 -23.46 -19.21
C ASP A 59 -20.70 -24.24 -18.02
N ALA A 60 -20.74 -25.56 -18.13
CA ALA A 60 -20.28 -26.46 -17.08
C ALA A 60 -18.77 -26.23 -16.77
N GLY A 61 -18.47 -25.96 -15.51
CA GLY A 61 -17.12 -25.65 -15.07
C GLY A 61 -16.73 -24.17 -15.20
N SER A 62 -17.63 -23.30 -15.69
CA SER A 62 -17.42 -21.87 -15.68
C SER A 62 -17.30 -21.31 -14.26
N LYS A 63 -16.62 -20.17 -14.11
CA LYS A 63 -16.35 -19.54 -12.82
C LYS A 63 -16.64 -18.04 -12.89
N ILE A 64 -17.35 -17.52 -11.88
CA ILE A 64 -17.50 -16.09 -11.66
C ILE A 64 -16.62 -15.70 -10.46
N GLU A 65 -15.74 -14.75 -10.67
CA GLU A 65 -14.86 -14.21 -9.62
C GLU A 65 -15.21 -12.74 -9.36
N LEU A 66 -15.40 -12.43 -8.08
CA LEU A 66 -15.63 -11.07 -7.61
C LEU A 66 -14.34 -10.57 -6.96
N ALA A 67 -13.65 -9.65 -7.61
CA ALA A 67 -12.57 -8.92 -6.99
C ALA A 67 -13.14 -7.62 -6.40
N LEU A 68 -13.09 -7.51 -5.08
CA LEU A 68 -13.38 -6.27 -4.38
C LEU A 68 -12.09 -5.44 -4.37
N GLY A 69 -11.96 -4.53 -5.32
CA GLY A 69 -10.92 -3.52 -5.25
C GLY A 69 -11.25 -2.54 -4.14
N CYS A 70 -10.33 -2.28 -3.25
CA CYS A 70 -10.31 -0.96 -2.64
C CYS A 70 -10.25 0.05 -3.78
N PRO A 71 -11.00 1.16 -3.74
CA PRO A 71 -10.89 2.15 -4.79
C PRO A 71 -9.41 2.50 -4.92
N LYS A 72 -8.86 2.32 -6.11
CA LYS A 72 -7.61 2.96 -6.48
C LYS A 72 -7.93 4.45 -6.49
N SER A 73 -7.96 5.06 -5.30
CA SER A 73 -7.89 6.50 -5.26
C SER A 73 -6.59 6.83 -5.99
N ALA A 74 -6.65 7.75 -6.94
CA ALA A 74 -5.50 8.56 -7.27
C ALA A 74 -5.22 9.36 -5.99
N GLY A 75 -4.67 8.68 -4.97
CA GLY A 75 -4.54 9.09 -3.60
C GLY A 75 -3.36 8.35 -2.99
N SER A 76 -2.79 8.93 -2.00
CA SER A 76 -1.73 8.33 -1.20
C SER A 76 -2.36 7.50 -0.08
N ASP A 77 -1.99 6.24 0.02
CA ASP A 77 -2.23 5.43 1.21
C ASP A 77 -1.16 5.75 2.25
N LEU A 78 -1.58 6.09 3.46
CA LEU A 78 -0.69 6.50 4.54
C LEU A 78 -0.76 5.48 5.66
N VAL A 79 0.41 4.99 6.08
CA VAL A 79 0.58 4.08 7.21
C VAL A 79 1.57 4.67 8.19
N THR A 80 1.26 4.65 9.50
CA THR A 80 2.17 5.04 10.56
C THR A 80 2.54 3.83 11.42
N ILE A 81 3.83 3.69 11.74
CA ILE A 81 4.38 2.54 12.46
C ILE A 81 5.21 3.05 13.63
N PRO A 82 4.70 3.00 14.87
CA PRO A 82 5.48 3.34 16.05
C PRO A 82 6.44 2.20 16.41
N TYR A 83 7.66 2.55 16.80
CA TYR A 83 8.70 1.61 17.19
C TYR A 83 9.46 2.08 18.43
N GLN A 84 9.67 1.19 19.39
CA GLN A 84 10.41 1.45 20.62
C GLN A 84 11.79 0.78 20.58
N ALA A 85 12.84 1.56 20.79
CA ALA A 85 14.17 1.02 21.00
C ALA A 85 14.27 0.31 22.36
N GLN A 86 14.76 -0.92 22.37
CA GLN A 86 14.96 -1.73 23.58
C GLN A 86 16.42 -1.66 24.00
N CYS A 87 16.74 -0.71 24.89
CA CYS A 87 18.09 -0.52 25.38
C CYS A 87 18.24 -1.00 26.84
N PRO A 88 19.40 -1.61 27.20
CA PRO A 88 19.71 -1.97 28.57
C PRO A 88 19.72 -0.76 29.53
N ALA A 89 19.50 -1.02 30.82
CA ALA A 89 19.59 0.02 31.83
C ALA A 89 20.95 0.73 31.81
N GLY A 90 20.96 2.04 31.93
CA GLY A 90 22.17 2.87 31.85
C GLY A 90 22.64 3.20 30.43
N THR A 91 21.88 2.82 29.43
CA THR A 91 22.13 3.19 28.02
C THR A 91 20.93 3.96 27.44
N LYS A 92 21.19 4.70 26.36
CA LYS A 92 20.13 5.38 25.61
C LYS A 92 20.20 4.98 24.14
N PRO A 93 19.05 4.90 23.44
CA PRO A 93 19.08 4.61 22.02
C PRO A 93 19.76 5.73 21.24
N GLN A 94 20.38 5.33 20.15
CA GLN A 94 20.86 6.21 19.10
C GLN A 94 20.39 5.61 17.77
N TRP A 95 19.44 6.25 17.12
CA TRP A 95 18.93 5.81 15.82
C TRP A 95 20.01 6.02 14.77
N ASN A 96 20.22 5.01 13.92
CA ASN A 96 21.31 5.01 12.96
C ASN A 96 20.78 5.14 11.52
N PHE A 97 20.27 4.05 10.94
CA PHE A 97 19.92 3.97 9.53
C PHE A 97 18.56 3.36 9.30
N PHE A 98 17.97 3.72 8.16
CA PHE A 98 16.75 3.13 7.61
C PHE A 98 17.06 2.51 6.25
N ALA A 99 16.72 1.25 6.10
CA ALA A 99 16.85 0.48 4.87
C ALA A 99 15.48 -0.02 4.43
N TYR A 100 15.30 -0.25 3.14
CA TYR A 100 14.02 -0.75 2.60
C TYR A 100 14.24 -1.52 1.29
N ASP A 101 13.25 -2.36 0.96
CA ASP A 101 13.05 -2.97 -0.35
C ASP A 101 11.64 -2.63 -0.82
N SER A 102 11.52 -2.10 -2.02
CA SER A 102 10.25 -1.62 -2.56
C SER A 102 10.17 -1.81 -4.06
N THR A 103 8.94 -1.78 -4.57
CA THR A 103 8.64 -1.75 -6.00
C THR A 103 7.79 -0.52 -6.28
N THR A 104 8.27 0.37 -7.17
CA THR A 104 7.61 1.63 -7.52
C THR A 104 7.43 1.72 -9.03
N PRO A 105 6.43 0.99 -9.61
CA PRO A 105 6.25 0.94 -11.06
C PRO A 105 5.78 2.29 -11.62
N ASN A 106 6.21 2.60 -12.83
CA ASN A 106 5.91 3.82 -13.57
C ASN A 106 6.36 5.09 -12.81
N THR A 107 5.42 6.00 -12.52
CA THR A 107 5.67 7.24 -11.76
C THR A 107 5.17 7.16 -10.30
N SER A 108 4.95 5.93 -9.81
CA SER A 108 4.59 5.74 -8.40
C SER A 108 5.79 5.99 -7.48
N THR A 109 5.52 6.43 -6.25
CA THR A 109 6.56 6.71 -5.25
C THR A 109 6.16 6.20 -3.87
N ILE A 110 7.14 6.04 -2.99
CA ILE A 110 6.93 5.83 -1.55
C ILE A 110 7.70 6.91 -0.82
N ASP A 111 6.99 7.76 -0.09
CA ASP A 111 7.60 8.79 0.72
C ASP A 111 7.72 8.30 2.17
N PHE A 112 8.89 8.51 2.77
CA PHE A 112 9.19 8.16 4.14
C PHE A 112 9.38 9.42 4.98
N ARG A 113 8.68 9.49 6.12
CA ARG A 113 8.90 10.49 7.14
C ARG A 113 9.09 9.85 8.50
N VAL A 114 9.78 10.52 9.39
CA VAL A 114 10.06 10.05 10.74
C VAL A 114 9.86 11.16 11.76
N ARG A 115 9.38 10.79 12.94
CA ARG A 115 9.37 11.64 14.13
C ARG A 115 9.81 10.84 15.35
N ALA A 116 10.27 11.52 16.41
CA ALA A 116 10.77 10.87 17.60
C ALA A 116 10.25 11.51 18.88
N ALA A 117 10.11 10.71 19.94
CA ALA A 117 9.69 11.18 21.26
C ALA A 117 10.22 10.25 22.36
N ASP A 118 10.19 10.70 23.63
CA ASP A 118 10.61 9.86 24.76
C ASP A 118 9.59 8.78 25.12
N THR A 119 8.30 9.00 24.78
CA THR A 119 7.22 8.04 24.99
C THR A 119 6.32 7.98 23.75
N GLN A 120 5.61 6.87 23.59
CA GLN A 120 4.66 6.70 22.48
C GLN A 120 3.58 7.79 22.47
N ALA A 121 3.08 8.17 23.65
CA ALA A 121 2.04 9.19 23.78
C ALA A 121 2.48 10.58 23.27
N LEU A 122 3.77 10.89 23.36
CA LEU A 122 4.33 12.17 22.92
C LEU A 122 4.58 12.21 21.40
N LEU A 123 4.55 11.07 20.71
CA LEU A 123 4.75 11.03 19.24
C LEU A 123 3.73 11.91 18.52
N ALA A 124 2.47 11.94 18.98
CA ALA A 124 1.42 12.72 18.32
C ALA A 124 1.74 14.23 18.21
N GLY A 125 2.50 14.78 19.16
CA GLY A 125 2.94 16.17 19.18
C GLY A 125 4.31 16.42 18.55
N ALA A 126 5.04 15.36 18.15
CA ALA A 126 6.38 15.47 17.60
C ALA A 126 6.36 15.90 16.14
N THR A 127 7.37 16.67 15.70
CA THR A 127 7.47 17.17 14.34
C THR A 127 7.94 16.09 13.37
N TRP A 128 7.22 15.91 12.28
CA TRP A 128 7.64 15.06 11.18
C TRP A 128 8.85 15.63 10.42
N LYS A 129 9.80 14.77 10.12
CA LYS A 129 10.98 15.07 9.33
C LYS A 129 11.01 14.18 8.10
N ASN A 130 11.34 14.74 6.94
CA ASN A 130 11.44 13.97 5.71
C ASN A 130 12.69 13.08 5.76
N LEU A 131 12.49 11.77 5.56
CA LEU A 131 13.60 10.80 5.56
C LEU A 131 14.06 10.49 4.14
N GLY A 132 13.14 10.43 3.17
CA GLY A 132 13.47 10.18 1.77
C GLY A 132 12.27 9.68 0.97
N THR A 133 12.51 9.48 -0.33
CA THR A 133 11.52 8.97 -1.27
C THR A 133 12.12 7.81 -2.07
N ALA A 134 11.42 6.68 -2.13
CA ALA A 134 11.68 5.62 -3.09
C ALA A 134 10.95 5.93 -4.39
N GLN A 135 11.70 5.99 -5.50
CA GLN A 135 11.17 6.24 -6.84
C GLN A 135 11.97 5.42 -7.84
N SER A 136 11.28 4.78 -8.78
CA SER A 136 11.96 4.01 -9.82
C SER A 136 12.76 4.91 -10.77
N THR A 137 14.04 4.62 -10.92
CA THR A 137 14.89 5.08 -12.03
C THR A 137 16.21 4.30 -11.94
N PRO A 138 16.56 3.42 -12.84
CA PRO A 138 15.90 2.99 -14.09
C PRO A 138 15.02 1.74 -13.97
N THR A 139 14.87 1.15 -12.78
CA THR A 139 14.11 -0.09 -12.56
C THR A 139 13.00 0.10 -11.54
N ASP A 140 11.91 -0.67 -11.66
CA ASP A 140 10.78 -0.59 -10.73
C ASP A 140 11.13 -1.06 -9.31
N THR A 141 12.15 -1.90 -9.14
CA THR A 141 12.62 -2.38 -7.84
C THR A 141 13.67 -1.45 -7.25
N GLN A 142 13.44 -1.02 -6.01
CA GLN A 142 14.33 -0.15 -5.26
C GLN A 142 14.79 -0.87 -3.99
N ILE A 143 16.08 -1.22 -3.94
CA ILE A 143 16.70 -1.83 -2.77
C ILE A 143 17.65 -0.83 -2.12
N CYS A 144 17.23 -0.28 -0.98
CA CYS A 144 18.02 0.61 -0.15
C CYS A 144 18.59 -0.19 1.02
N SER A 145 19.68 -0.92 0.80
CA SER A 145 20.26 -1.82 1.80
C SER A 145 21.19 -1.08 2.76
N LEU A 146 21.43 -1.66 3.96
CA LEU A 146 22.37 -1.13 4.96
C LEU A 146 23.81 -1.04 4.45
N ALA A 147 24.19 -1.80 3.43
CA ALA A 147 25.48 -1.79 2.77
C ALA A 147 25.42 -1.15 1.37
N GLY A 148 24.34 -0.46 1.05
CA GLY A 148 24.11 0.13 -0.26
C GLY A 148 24.96 1.37 -0.53
N PRO A 149 25.10 1.76 -1.82
CA PRO A 149 25.73 3.02 -2.18
C PRO A 149 24.83 4.20 -1.81
N SER A 150 25.43 5.38 -1.56
CA SER A 150 24.68 6.62 -1.31
C SER A 150 23.60 6.85 -2.38
N PRO A 151 22.38 7.26 -2.03
CA PRO A 151 21.94 7.76 -0.72
C PRO A 151 21.52 6.68 0.29
N CYS A 152 21.71 5.40 -0.01
CA CYS A 152 21.34 4.31 0.87
C CYS A 152 22.50 3.81 1.74
N PRO A 153 22.21 3.43 3.01
CA PRO A 153 20.92 3.54 3.71
C PRO A 153 20.59 5.00 4.06
N LEU A 154 19.29 5.29 4.27
CA LEU A 154 18.86 6.63 4.70
C LEU A 154 19.31 6.87 6.14
N ASP A 155 19.85 8.05 6.41
CA ASP A 155 20.46 8.40 7.71
C ASP A 155 19.39 8.93 8.68
N LEU A 156 18.92 8.06 9.59
CA LEU A 156 17.99 8.43 10.66
C LEU A 156 18.64 9.39 11.66
N PHE A 157 19.93 9.18 11.98
CA PHE A 157 20.63 10.01 12.93
C PHE A 157 20.71 11.46 12.48
N ALA A 158 21.17 11.69 11.25
CA ALA A 158 21.25 13.03 10.68
C ALA A 158 19.86 13.65 10.48
N THR A 159 18.87 12.87 10.00
CA THR A 159 17.50 13.33 9.76
C THR A 159 16.81 13.74 11.06
N LEU A 160 16.90 12.93 12.09
CA LEU A 160 16.31 13.25 13.40
C LEU A 160 17.03 14.42 14.07
N GLY A 161 18.36 14.44 14.01
CA GLY A 161 19.15 15.48 14.66
C GLY A 161 19.00 15.51 16.18
N SER A 162 19.77 16.39 16.87
CA SER A 162 19.71 16.52 18.33
C SER A 162 18.46 17.29 18.77
N PRO A 163 17.75 16.86 19.83
CA PRO A 163 17.98 15.66 20.64
C PRO A 163 17.24 14.40 20.15
N ASP A 164 16.48 14.50 19.05
CA ASP A 164 15.50 13.49 18.64
C ASP A 164 16.13 12.14 18.27
N GLN A 165 17.37 12.13 17.77
CA GLN A 165 18.09 10.89 17.44
C GLN A 165 18.38 9.98 18.67
N LYS A 166 18.20 10.51 19.90
CA LYS A 166 18.41 9.77 21.16
C LYS A 166 17.10 9.47 21.92
N ARG A 167 15.93 9.72 21.30
CA ARG A 167 14.63 9.44 21.88
C ARG A 167 14.31 7.94 21.86
N SER A 168 13.56 7.47 22.86
CA SER A 168 13.24 6.05 23.00
C SER A 168 12.24 5.54 21.94
N TRP A 169 11.44 6.40 21.37
CA TRP A 169 10.44 6.08 20.37
C TRP A 169 10.67 6.84 19.09
N ILE A 170 10.49 6.15 17.98
CA ILE A 170 10.25 6.78 16.68
C ILE A 170 8.89 6.34 16.15
N GLU A 171 8.36 7.11 15.24
CA GLU A 171 7.24 6.72 14.39
C GLU A 171 7.63 6.99 12.95
N LEU A 172 7.51 5.95 12.14
CA LEU A 172 7.69 6.04 10.69
C LEU A 172 6.33 6.30 10.04
N GLU A 173 6.29 7.21 9.11
CA GLU A 173 5.16 7.41 8.22
C GLU A 173 5.59 7.01 6.82
N VAL A 174 4.81 6.12 6.23
CA VAL A 174 4.99 5.61 4.87
C VAL A 174 3.80 6.06 4.04
N THR A 175 4.04 6.88 3.04
CA THR A 175 3.01 7.33 2.10
C THR A 175 3.22 6.66 0.75
N LEU A 176 2.29 5.81 0.35
CA LEU A 176 2.30 5.11 -0.94
C LEU A 176 1.55 5.96 -1.97
N VAL A 177 2.24 6.49 -2.97
CA VAL A 177 1.67 7.35 -4.00
C VAL A 177 1.59 6.61 -5.33
N SER A 178 0.38 6.31 -5.79
CA SER A 178 0.17 5.69 -7.10
C SER A 178 0.41 6.70 -8.23
N GLY A 179 1.08 6.28 -9.30
CA GLY A 179 1.39 7.14 -10.43
C GLY A 179 1.53 6.36 -11.75
N GLY A 180 1.11 6.97 -12.88
CA GLY A 180 1.23 6.36 -14.20
C GLY A 180 0.51 5.01 -14.36
N GLY A 181 -0.55 4.76 -13.57
CA GLY A 181 -1.23 3.47 -13.53
C GLY A 181 -0.52 2.39 -12.70
N GLY A 182 0.65 2.70 -12.11
CA GLY A 182 1.36 1.83 -11.17
C GLY A 182 0.93 2.07 -9.73
N SER A 183 1.01 1.01 -8.89
CA SER A 183 0.84 1.09 -7.44
C SER A 183 2.13 0.65 -6.78
N PRO A 184 2.71 1.46 -5.89
CA PRO A 184 3.94 1.08 -5.19
C PRO A 184 3.67 0.02 -4.14
N VAL A 185 4.70 -0.79 -3.84
CA VAL A 185 4.70 -1.80 -2.79
C VAL A 185 5.95 -1.65 -1.96
N LEU A 186 5.81 -1.52 -0.64
CA LEU A 186 6.90 -1.65 0.30
C LEU A 186 7.00 -3.13 0.71
N ASN A 187 8.06 -3.82 0.30
CA ASN A 187 8.24 -5.24 0.58
C ASN A 187 8.77 -5.47 1.99
N THR A 188 9.85 -4.77 2.33
CA THR A 188 10.47 -4.82 3.67
C THR A 188 11.07 -3.48 4.04
N PHE A 189 11.27 -3.25 5.33
CA PHE A 189 12.08 -2.15 5.83
C PHE A 189 12.71 -2.52 7.18
N ASP A 190 13.84 -1.86 7.50
CA ASP A 190 14.58 -1.99 8.74
C ASP A 190 14.96 -0.61 9.27
N ALA A 191 14.73 -0.37 10.56
CA ALA A 191 15.24 0.80 11.28
C ALA A 191 16.24 0.33 12.34
N THR A 192 17.49 0.74 12.20
CA THR A 192 18.57 0.30 13.10
C THR A 192 18.86 1.33 14.18
N TYR A 193 19.30 0.86 15.34
CA TYR A 193 19.77 1.70 16.44
C TYR A 193 20.88 1.02 17.21
N SER A 194 21.65 1.79 17.95
CA SER A 194 22.63 1.34 18.95
C SER A 194 22.24 1.87 20.33
N CYS A 195 22.84 1.30 21.38
CA CYS A 195 22.56 1.68 22.76
C CYS A 195 23.86 2.09 23.49
N PRO A 196 24.44 3.24 23.16
CA PRO A 196 25.61 3.75 23.87
C PRO A 196 25.30 4.09 25.34
N PRO A 197 26.30 4.10 26.23
CA PRO A 197 26.13 4.57 27.61
C PRO A 197 25.47 5.93 27.66
N SER A 198 24.55 6.11 28.62
CA SER A 198 23.96 7.44 28.87
C SER A 198 25.01 8.32 29.57
N GLU A 199 25.41 9.39 28.90
CA GLU A 199 26.19 10.46 29.52
C GLU A 199 25.35 11.25 30.53
#